data_eab07c827d1242911c5d7693fa6e5b9c
#
_entry.id   eab07c827d1242911c5d7693fa6e5b9c
#
_cell.length_a   1.000
_cell.length_b   1.000
_cell.length_c   1.000
_cell.angle_alpha   90.00
_cell.angle_beta   90.00
_cell.angle_gamma   90.00
#
_symmetry.space_group_name_H-M   'P 1'
#
loop_
_entity.id
_entity.type
_entity.pdbx_description
1 polymer ?
#
loop_
_entity_poly.entity_id
_entity_poly.type
_entity_poly.pdbx_seq_one_letter_code
_entity_poly.pdbx_strand_id
1 'polypeptide(L)'
;MDSDDDYGKKQYIIIDNGSYMIKSGFSNDDSPGYCFRNCLGYPKNKDFYYKDYYIGNQMKGQMCALRLDYPIKDGVIQNWDSMEKIWGYLLKDQLSVDPSQYGIILTQPLMNSKDEKERMAQIMFETFDIPSLYLAYSIDLSAYGSLKRSGLFIDLGANSTQISAILDGAPIPYKFERLYYGGNAITDYLFDLFHRNSKMFYNDKNKSSVEYIKEEACYVALDFDYEKKSVEPFTFSLPDNKDITVMDERIKATEAIFYPSLINKDNDLGLHKICNKIIESCGDNKKKLYNCINISGGNSLFEGLRERLEKEIKNTAKYDDQEEVRVNKSENGKFSVWMGGKILSEVSTFENLLITKEMYEESGCSIIYKNDNYMLK
;
A
#
# COMPACT_ATOMS: atom_id res chain seq x y z
N MET A 1 -9.70 29.68 -29.45
CA MET A 1 -10.08 28.33 -29.93
C MET A 1 -10.06 27.47 -28.68
N ASP A 2 -11.11 27.60 -27.89
CA ASP A 2 -11.31 26.83 -26.66
C ASP A 2 -11.80 25.46 -27.11
N SER A 3 -11.10 24.42 -26.70
CA SER A 3 -11.37 23.04 -27.09
C SER A 3 -12.60 22.54 -26.34
N ASP A 4 -13.72 22.40 -27.06
CA ASP A 4 -15.00 21.78 -26.60
C ASP A 4 -14.90 20.25 -26.35
N ASP A 5 -13.72 19.70 -26.04
CA ASP A 5 -13.48 18.26 -25.88
C ASP A 5 -13.66 17.72 -24.44
N ASP A 6 -14.09 18.57 -23.49
CA ASP A 6 -14.25 18.14 -22.08
C ASP A 6 -15.71 17.85 -21.66
N TYR A 7 -16.66 17.96 -22.59
CA TYR A 7 -18.08 17.62 -22.34
C TYR A 7 -18.33 16.14 -22.60
N GLY A 8 -18.05 15.27 -21.60
CA GLY A 8 -18.53 13.88 -21.66
C GLY A 8 -17.71 12.79 -20.98
N LYS A 9 -16.52 13.07 -20.45
CA LYS A 9 -15.80 12.04 -19.71
C LYS A 9 -16.47 11.83 -18.33
N LYS A 10 -16.92 10.60 -18.08
CA LYS A 10 -17.44 10.23 -16.75
C LYS A 10 -16.32 10.38 -15.71
N GLN A 11 -16.65 11.06 -14.63
CA GLN A 11 -15.74 11.24 -13.51
C GLN A 11 -15.96 10.12 -12.49
N TYR A 12 -14.87 9.50 -12.05
CA TYR A 12 -14.87 8.44 -11.04
C TYR A 12 -14.18 8.92 -9.78
N ILE A 13 -14.54 8.35 -8.64
CA ILE A 13 -13.79 8.51 -7.39
C ILE A 13 -12.84 7.33 -7.25
N ILE A 14 -11.56 7.59 -7.09
CA ILE A 14 -10.53 6.58 -6.87
C ILE A 14 -10.21 6.55 -5.38
N ILE A 15 -10.31 5.37 -4.76
CA ILE A 15 -10.01 5.13 -3.36
C ILE A 15 -8.92 4.06 -3.26
N ASP A 16 -7.67 4.48 -3.07
CA ASP A 16 -6.60 3.60 -2.61
C ASP A 16 -6.79 3.33 -1.12
N ASN A 17 -7.42 2.20 -0.81
CA ASN A 17 -7.79 1.77 0.53
C ASN A 17 -6.61 1.13 1.27
N GLY A 18 -5.50 1.88 1.40
CA GLY A 18 -4.30 1.39 2.07
C GLY A 18 -4.50 1.18 3.57
N SER A 19 -3.83 0.19 4.13
CA SER A 19 -3.98 -0.18 5.55
C SER A 19 -3.47 0.89 6.55
N TYR A 20 -2.60 1.80 6.12
CA TYR A 20 -2.06 2.89 6.92
C TYR A 20 -2.64 4.24 6.51
N MET A 21 -2.69 4.52 5.21
CA MET A 21 -3.20 5.76 4.63
C MET A 21 -4.24 5.44 3.56
N ILE A 22 -5.36 6.13 3.59
CA ILE A 22 -6.26 6.26 2.45
C ILE A 22 -5.73 7.40 1.57
N LYS A 23 -5.75 7.18 0.26
CA LYS A 23 -5.49 8.20 -0.74
C LYS A 23 -6.66 8.20 -1.72
N SER A 24 -7.26 9.35 -1.92
CA SER A 24 -8.45 9.46 -2.75
C SER A 24 -8.52 10.79 -3.48
N GLY A 25 -9.27 10.82 -4.56
CA GLY A 25 -9.54 11.99 -5.40
C GLY A 25 -10.36 11.60 -6.60
N PHE A 26 -10.67 12.57 -7.43
CA PHE A 26 -11.38 12.34 -8.68
C PHE A 26 -10.42 11.88 -9.78
N SER A 27 -10.93 11.07 -10.71
CA SER A 27 -10.12 10.51 -11.81
C SER A 27 -9.52 11.56 -12.75
N ASN A 28 -10.05 12.77 -12.78
CA ASN A 28 -9.52 13.91 -13.55
C ASN A 28 -8.50 14.77 -12.77
N ASP A 29 -8.27 14.51 -11.47
CA ASP A 29 -7.24 15.21 -10.71
C ASP A 29 -5.83 14.74 -11.12
N ASP A 30 -4.81 15.59 -10.98
CA ASP A 30 -3.41 15.24 -11.27
C ASP A 30 -2.76 14.38 -10.19
N SER A 31 -3.29 14.42 -8.98
CA SER A 31 -2.82 13.66 -7.82
C SER A 31 -3.96 13.44 -6.83
N PRO A 32 -3.83 12.49 -5.88
CA PRO A 32 -4.88 12.30 -4.88
C PRO A 32 -5.06 13.56 -4.04
N GLY A 33 -6.28 14.11 -4.06
CA GLY A 33 -6.63 15.34 -3.32
C GLY A 33 -6.69 15.12 -1.80
N TYR A 34 -6.92 13.89 -1.36
CA TYR A 34 -7.10 13.55 0.05
C TYR A 34 -6.22 12.39 0.45
N CYS A 35 -5.38 12.63 1.48
CA CYS A 35 -4.50 11.63 2.08
C CYS A 35 -4.60 11.74 3.60
N PHE A 36 -5.07 10.68 4.26
CA PHE A 36 -5.19 10.65 5.72
C PHE A 36 -5.03 9.24 6.29
N ARG A 37 -4.73 9.13 7.58
CA ARG A 37 -4.56 7.83 8.25
C ARG A 37 -5.86 7.03 8.25
N ASN A 38 -5.77 5.77 7.87
CA ASN A 38 -6.89 4.83 7.86
C ASN A 38 -7.14 4.29 9.27
N CYS A 39 -7.62 5.16 10.15
CA CYS A 39 -7.96 4.80 11.53
C CYS A 39 -9.00 5.75 12.12
N LEU A 40 -9.68 5.29 13.19
CA LEU A 40 -10.50 6.09 14.06
C LEU A 40 -9.75 6.46 15.34
N GLY A 41 -9.94 7.66 15.82
CA GLY A 41 -9.43 8.12 17.10
C GLY A 41 -10.54 8.27 18.13
N TYR A 42 -10.56 7.43 19.15
CA TYR A 42 -11.50 7.52 20.27
C TYR A 42 -10.88 8.31 21.41
N PRO A 43 -11.57 9.34 21.97
CA PRO A 43 -11.08 10.10 23.11
C PRO A 43 -10.76 9.19 24.30
N LYS A 44 -9.56 9.36 24.89
CA LYS A 44 -9.17 8.65 26.12
C LYS A 44 -9.96 9.15 27.33
N ASN A 45 -10.33 10.44 27.33
CA ASN A 45 -11.23 11.05 28.32
C ASN A 45 -12.35 11.76 27.57
N LYS A 46 -13.58 11.25 27.70
CA LYS A 46 -14.77 11.75 26.98
C LYS A 46 -15.21 13.13 27.45
N ASP A 47 -14.87 13.55 28.67
CA ASP A 47 -15.34 14.81 29.26
C ASP A 47 -14.82 16.05 28.52
N PHE A 48 -13.73 15.91 27.79
CA PHE A 48 -13.10 17.01 27.03
C PHE A 48 -13.43 17.01 25.55
N TYR A 49 -14.26 16.09 25.07
CA TYR A 49 -14.53 15.90 23.66
C TYR A 49 -16.01 15.78 23.37
N TYR A 50 -16.46 16.44 22.30
CA TYR A 50 -17.88 16.48 21.90
C TYR A 50 -18.26 15.39 20.89
N LYS A 51 -17.29 14.68 20.32
CA LYS A 51 -17.51 13.57 19.39
C LYS A 51 -17.07 12.26 20.03
N ASP A 52 -17.77 11.17 19.72
CA ASP A 52 -17.39 9.82 20.14
C ASP A 52 -16.13 9.33 19.44
N TYR A 53 -15.87 9.79 18.23
CA TYR A 53 -14.68 9.45 17.43
C TYR A 53 -14.28 10.57 16.47
N TYR A 54 -13.04 10.51 16.00
CA TYR A 54 -12.41 11.44 15.06
C TYR A 54 -11.74 10.66 13.93
N ILE A 55 -11.76 11.20 12.68
CA ILE A 55 -11.17 10.57 11.50
C ILE A 55 -10.29 11.58 10.75
N GLY A 56 -9.19 11.11 10.16
CA GLY A 56 -8.36 11.88 9.26
C GLY A 56 -7.88 13.20 9.86
N ASN A 57 -8.15 14.31 9.18
CA ASN A 57 -7.72 15.65 9.59
C ASN A 57 -8.33 16.10 10.92
N GLN A 58 -9.45 15.53 11.35
CA GLN A 58 -10.05 15.82 12.65
C GLN A 58 -9.16 15.42 13.82
N MET A 59 -8.23 14.47 13.63
CA MET A 59 -7.29 14.02 14.65
C MET A 59 -6.02 14.86 14.74
N LYS A 60 -5.82 15.78 13.79
CA LYS A 60 -4.60 16.60 13.71
C LYS A 60 -4.41 17.43 14.98
N GLY A 61 -3.23 17.36 15.57
CA GLY A 61 -2.88 18.07 16.81
C GLY A 61 -3.37 17.42 18.10
N GLN A 62 -4.22 16.38 18.05
CA GLN A 62 -4.78 15.73 19.26
C GLN A 62 -4.57 14.20 19.32
N MET A 63 -3.79 13.62 18.41
CA MET A 63 -3.58 12.17 18.35
C MET A 63 -3.12 11.54 19.67
N CYS A 64 -2.28 12.24 20.45
CA CYS A 64 -1.81 11.76 21.77
C CYS A 64 -2.94 11.57 22.79
N ALA A 65 -4.04 12.32 22.65
CA ALA A 65 -5.21 12.23 23.53
C ALA A 65 -6.24 11.19 23.05
N LEU A 66 -6.02 10.60 21.89
CA LEU A 66 -6.90 9.60 21.29
C LEU A 66 -6.31 8.19 21.42
N ARG A 67 -7.19 7.20 21.55
CA ARG A 67 -6.89 5.78 21.32
C ARG A 67 -7.20 5.50 19.85
N LEU A 68 -6.17 5.15 19.08
CA LEU A 68 -6.33 4.86 17.65
C LEU A 68 -6.81 3.42 17.45
N ASP A 69 -7.78 3.25 16.57
CA ASP A 69 -8.30 1.97 16.10
C ASP A 69 -8.10 1.88 14.58
N TYR A 70 -7.30 0.90 14.17
CA TYR A 70 -7.00 0.63 12.77
C TYR A 70 -7.90 -0.50 12.27
N PRO A 71 -8.83 -0.25 11.32
CA PRO A 71 -9.77 -1.28 10.87
C PRO A 71 -9.10 -2.40 10.09
N ILE A 72 -7.93 -2.17 9.50
CA ILE A 72 -7.18 -3.14 8.71
C ILE A 72 -5.97 -3.64 9.51
N LYS A 73 -5.93 -4.94 9.77
CA LYS A 73 -4.79 -5.63 10.39
C LYS A 73 -4.34 -6.78 9.48
N ASP A 74 -3.05 -6.96 9.36
CA ASP A 74 -2.45 -7.96 8.46
C ASP A 74 -3.01 -7.88 7.02
N GLY A 75 -3.42 -6.66 6.63
CA GLY A 75 -4.01 -6.36 5.33
C GLY A 75 -5.45 -6.85 5.14
N VAL A 76 -6.14 -7.28 6.21
CA VAL A 76 -7.53 -7.75 6.23
C VAL A 76 -8.39 -6.74 7.01
N ILE A 77 -9.59 -6.43 6.52
CA ILE A 77 -10.54 -5.56 7.23
C ILE A 77 -11.16 -6.36 8.37
N GLN A 78 -10.77 -6.07 9.59
CA GLN A 78 -11.29 -6.73 10.79
C GLN A 78 -12.43 -5.96 11.45
N ASN A 79 -12.52 -4.65 11.23
CA ASN A 79 -13.56 -3.79 11.80
C ASN A 79 -14.32 -3.05 10.68
N TRP A 80 -15.40 -3.67 10.21
CA TRP A 80 -16.21 -3.16 9.11
C TRP A 80 -16.99 -1.88 9.49
N ASP A 81 -17.45 -1.76 10.74
CA ASP A 81 -18.11 -0.54 11.23
C ASP A 81 -17.15 0.67 11.19
N SER A 82 -15.91 0.47 11.61
CA SER A 82 -14.88 1.50 11.51
C SER A 82 -14.55 1.83 10.05
N MET A 83 -14.49 0.82 9.18
CA MET A 83 -14.17 1.03 7.76
C MET A 83 -15.29 1.80 7.03
N GLU A 84 -16.54 1.46 7.28
CA GLU A 84 -17.72 2.16 6.74
C GLU A 84 -17.75 3.63 7.18
N LYS A 85 -17.46 3.92 8.46
CA LYS A 85 -17.34 5.30 8.96
C LYS A 85 -16.22 6.07 8.26
N ILE A 86 -15.09 5.44 7.98
CA ILE A 86 -13.96 6.06 7.29
C ILE A 86 -14.33 6.37 5.83
N TRP A 87 -14.96 5.44 5.12
CA TRP A 87 -15.45 5.69 3.77
C TRP A 87 -16.54 6.77 3.75
N GLY A 88 -17.45 6.77 4.73
CA GLY A 88 -18.46 7.82 4.89
C GLY A 88 -17.85 9.20 5.10
N TYR A 89 -16.84 9.31 5.98
CA TYR A 89 -16.07 10.53 6.18
C TYR A 89 -15.36 10.99 4.89
N LEU A 90 -14.76 10.06 4.16
CA LEU A 90 -14.10 10.37 2.89
C LEU A 90 -15.10 10.95 1.88
N LEU A 91 -16.20 10.26 1.64
CA LEU A 91 -17.16 10.61 0.58
C LEU A 91 -17.96 11.87 0.94
N LYS A 92 -18.50 11.94 2.17
CA LYS A 92 -19.41 13.01 2.59
C LYS A 92 -18.70 14.25 3.14
N ASP A 93 -17.64 14.07 3.95
CA ASP A 93 -17.00 15.20 4.63
C ASP A 93 -15.78 15.74 3.85
N GLN A 94 -14.99 14.87 3.24
CA GLN A 94 -13.77 15.30 2.53
C GLN A 94 -14.06 15.64 1.07
N LEU A 95 -14.62 14.71 0.31
CA LEU A 95 -15.00 14.95 -1.09
C LEU A 95 -16.26 15.81 -1.21
N SER A 96 -17.10 15.83 -0.17
CA SER A 96 -18.37 16.60 -0.12
C SER A 96 -19.28 16.30 -1.29
N VAL A 97 -19.40 15.01 -1.66
CA VAL A 97 -20.21 14.52 -2.77
C VAL A 97 -21.42 13.71 -2.29
N ASP A 98 -22.42 13.62 -3.16
CA ASP A 98 -23.43 12.57 -3.11
C ASP A 98 -22.87 11.32 -3.81
N PRO A 99 -22.58 10.23 -3.09
CA PRO A 99 -21.97 9.05 -3.68
C PRO A 99 -22.81 8.42 -4.82
N SER A 100 -24.13 8.60 -4.81
CA SER A 100 -25.03 8.08 -5.84
C SER A 100 -24.77 8.64 -7.24
N GLN A 101 -23.97 9.70 -7.34
CA GLN A 101 -23.64 10.34 -8.62
C GLN A 101 -22.31 9.87 -9.22
N TYR A 102 -21.52 9.09 -8.48
CA TYR A 102 -20.15 8.76 -8.89
C TYR A 102 -19.86 7.26 -8.88
N GLY A 103 -19.35 6.74 -9.97
CA GLY A 103 -18.72 5.42 -9.97
C GLY A 103 -17.44 5.42 -9.12
N ILE A 104 -17.18 4.31 -8.43
CA ILE A 104 -16.03 4.19 -7.53
C ILE A 104 -15.04 3.13 -8.04
N ILE A 105 -13.76 3.47 -8.05
CA ILE A 105 -12.64 2.53 -8.16
C ILE A 105 -12.10 2.34 -6.75
N LEU A 106 -12.36 1.17 -6.15
CA LEU A 106 -11.94 0.83 -4.79
C LEU A 106 -10.86 -0.24 -4.83
N THR A 107 -9.76 -0.03 -4.12
CA THR A 107 -8.67 -1.01 -4.12
C THR A 107 -8.86 -2.10 -3.08
N GLN A 108 -8.37 -3.29 -3.43
CA GLN A 108 -8.23 -4.45 -2.57
C GLN A 108 -6.82 -5.05 -2.71
N PRO A 109 -6.33 -5.77 -1.69
CA PRO A 109 -5.06 -6.49 -1.80
C PRO A 109 -5.21 -7.82 -2.55
N LEU A 110 -4.07 -8.36 -3.02
CA LEU A 110 -4.01 -9.75 -3.51
C LEU A 110 -4.50 -10.73 -2.45
N MET A 111 -5.03 -11.86 -2.89
CA MET A 111 -5.51 -12.94 -2.01
C MET A 111 -6.56 -12.49 -0.99
N ASN A 112 -7.33 -11.45 -1.34
CA ASN A 112 -8.47 -11.02 -0.53
C ASN A 112 -9.54 -12.12 -0.53
N SER A 113 -10.17 -12.38 0.62
CA SER A 113 -11.17 -13.43 0.74
C SER A 113 -12.46 -13.08 -0.04
N LYS A 114 -13.25 -14.10 -0.37
CA LYS A 114 -14.54 -13.89 -1.02
C LYS A 114 -15.46 -13.03 -0.16
N ASP A 115 -15.55 -13.35 1.13
CA ASP A 115 -16.40 -12.65 2.08
C ASP A 115 -16.05 -11.16 2.19
N GLU A 116 -14.74 -10.83 2.17
CA GLU A 116 -14.30 -9.44 2.19
C GLU A 116 -14.69 -8.68 0.92
N LYS A 117 -14.49 -9.29 -0.25
CA LYS A 117 -14.88 -8.69 -1.54
C LYS A 117 -16.38 -8.43 -1.59
N GLU A 118 -17.18 -9.41 -1.20
CA GLU A 118 -18.64 -9.30 -1.15
C GLU A 118 -19.08 -8.22 -0.17
N ARG A 119 -18.45 -8.17 1.03
CA ARG A 119 -18.77 -7.15 2.02
C ARG A 119 -18.40 -5.74 1.58
N MET A 120 -17.26 -5.58 0.88
CA MET A 120 -16.87 -4.29 0.28
C MET A 120 -17.94 -3.83 -0.74
N ALA A 121 -18.34 -4.71 -1.66
CA ALA A 121 -19.36 -4.40 -2.65
C ALA A 121 -20.72 -4.09 -1.99
N GLN A 122 -21.12 -4.87 -1.00
CA GLN A 122 -22.35 -4.66 -0.26
C GLN A 122 -22.41 -3.27 0.37
N ILE A 123 -21.35 -2.84 1.07
CA ILE A 123 -21.31 -1.50 1.69
C ILE A 123 -21.37 -0.42 0.61
N MET A 124 -20.66 -0.58 -0.48
CA MET A 124 -20.64 0.42 -1.56
C MET A 124 -22.01 0.57 -2.21
N PHE A 125 -22.68 -0.52 -2.56
CA PHE A 125 -23.99 -0.47 -3.23
C PHE A 125 -25.15 -0.20 -2.26
N GLU A 126 -25.17 -0.85 -1.09
CA GLU A 126 -26.32 -0.79 -0.18
C GLU A 126 -26.26 0.37 0.81
N THR A 127 -25.05 0.76 1.31
CA THR A 127 -24.90 1.86 2.26
C THR A 127 -24.65 3.20 1.57
N PHE A 128 -23.77 3.21 0.56
CA PHE A 128 -23.39 4.44 -0.15
C PHE A 128 -24.18 4.68 -1.44
N ASP A 129 -24.96 3.71 -1.88
CA ASP A 129 -25.88 3.83 -3.02
C ASP A 129 -25.18 4.20 -4.33
N ILE A 130 -23.94 3.73 -4.55
CA ILE A 130 -23.16 4.10 -5.73
C ILE A 130 -23.71 3.51 -7.02
N PRO A 131 -23.57 4.19 -8.18
CA PRO A 131 -24.09 3.68 -9.45
C PRO A 131 -23.23 2.58 -10.08
N SER A 132 -21.93 2.56 -9.77
CA SER A 132 -21.02 1.54 -10.31
C SER A 132 -19.75 1.38 -9.47
N LEU A 133 -19.20 0.18 -9.47
CA LEU A 133 -17.99 -0.20 -8.72
C LEU A 133 -17.01 -0.94 -9.62
N TYR A 134 -15.72 -0.57 -9.53
CA TYR A 134 -14.61 -1.43 -9.94
C TYR A 134 -13.76 -1.77 -8.73
N LEU A 135 -13.76 -3.05 -8.34
CA LEU A 135 -12.94 -3.53 -7.23
C LEU A 135 -11.57 -3.97 -7.77
N ALA A 136 -10.61 -3.04 -7.71
CA ALA A 136 -9.29 -3.18 -8.33
C ALA A 136 -8.28 -3.82 -7.38
N TYR A 137 -7.41 -4.67 -7.88
CA TYR A 137 -6.23 -5.07 -7.13
C TYR A 137 -5.20 -3.94 -7.11
N SER A 138 -4.71 -3.57 -5.92
CA SER A 138 -3.75 -2.47 -5.76
C SER A 138 -2.46 -2.70 -6.57
N ILE A 139 -2.02 -3.95 -6.70
CA ILE A 139 -0.82 -4.29 -7.46
C ILE A 139 -1.01 -4.07 -8.97
N ASP A 140 -2.19 -4.34 -9.52
CA ASP A 140 -2.49 -4.10 -10.93
C ASP A 140 -2.51 -2.59 -11.22
N LEU A 141 -3.15 -1.82 -10.34
CA LEU A 141 -3.11 -0.35 -10.44
C LEU A 141 -1.68 0.19 -10.31
N SER A 142 -0.87 -0.39 -9.44
CA SER A 142 0.55 -0.01 -9.34
C SER A 142 1.30 -0.27 -10.66
N ALA A 143 0.98 -1.34 -11.38
CA ALA A 143 1.53 -1.62 -12.70
C ALA A 143 1.10 -0.56 -13.73
N TYR A 144 -0.18 -0.20 -13.78
CA TYR A 144 -0.66 0.92 -14.60
C TYR A 144 0.06 2.24 -14.26
N GLY A 145 0.20 2.55 -12.95
CA GLY A 145 0.87 3.75 -12.46
C GLY A 145 2.36 3.83 -12.80
N SER A 146 2.99 2.70 -13.12
CA SER A 146 4.38 2.64 -13.60
C SER A 146 4.52 2.81 -15.12
N LEU A 147 3.40 2.85 -15.86
CA LEU A 147 3.35 2.89 -17.34
C LEU A 147 4.08 1.71 -17.99
N LYS A 148 4.19 0.58 -17.31
CA LYS A 148 4.81 -0.65 -17.82
C LYS A 148 3.76 -1.73 -18.00
N ARG A 149 3.74 -2.36 -19.18
CA ARG A 149 2.78 -3.42 -19.50
C ARG A 149 3.26 -4.81 -19.10
N SER A 150 4.56 -4.98 -18.85
CA SER A 150 5.15 -6.26 -18.49
C SER A 150 6.28 -6.07 -17.49
N GLY A 151 6.35 -6.95 -16.49
CA GLY A 151 7.38 -6.93 -15.47
C GLY A 151 6.98 -7.69 -14.20
N LEU A 152 7.88 -7.71 -13.23
CA LEU A 152 7.55 -8.07 -11.86
C LEU A 152 7.24 -6.78 -11.10
N PHE A 153 6.03 -6.69 -10.55
CA PHE A 153 5.58 -5.53 -9.78
C PHE A 153 5.55 -5.87 -8.31
N ILE A 154 6.05 -4.94 -7.49
CA ILE A 154 6.18 -5.09 -6.05
C ILE A 154 5.61 -3.84 -5.38
N ASP A 155 4.54 -4.00 -4.62
CA ASP A 155 3.96 -2.94 -3.79
C ASP A 155 4.33 -3.15 -2.34
N LEU A 156 5.21 -2.29 -1.82
CA LEU A 156 5.75 -2.33 -0.46
C LEU A 156 4.89 -1.48 0.48
N GLY A 157 3.77 -2.04 0.92
CA GLY A 157 2.79 -1.39 1.76
C GLY A 157 3.11 -1.40 3.26
N ALA A 158 2.19 -0.88 4.07
CA ALA A 158 2.36 -0.79 5.52
C ALA A 158 2.17 -2.15 6.23
N ASN A 159 1.09 -2.88 5.90
CA ASN A 159 0.79 -4.17 6.54
C ASN A 159 1.15 -5.38 5.67
N SER A 160 1.36 -5.18 4.39
CA SER A 160 1.71 -6.28 3.48
C SER A 160 2.60 -5.79 2.35
N THR A 161 3.38 -6.71 1.80
CA THR A 161 4.09 -6.53 0.54
C THR A 161 3.44 -7.46 -0.49
N GLN A 162 3.05 -6.92 -1.65
CA GLN A 162 2.42 -7.66 -2.72
C GLN A 162 3.35 -7.74 -3.92
N ILE A 163 3.38 -8.88 -4.57
CA ILE A 163 4.26 -9.16 -5.70
C ILE A 163 3.43 -9.85 -6.78
N SER A 164 3.49 -9.38 -8.01
CA SER A 164 2.81 -10.01 -9.15
C SER A 164 3.65 -9.93 -10.42
N ALA A 165 3.73 -11.03 -11.16
CA ALA A 165 4.28 -11.06 -12.50
C ALA A 165 3.16 -10.74 -13.50
N ILE A 166 3.34 -9.68 -14.29
CA ILE A 166 2.37 -9.20 -15.28
C ILE A 166 3.03 -9.25 -16.65
N LEU A 167 2.31 -9.75 -17.65
CA LEU A 167 2.72 -9.73 -19.05
C LEU A 167 1.62 -9.12 -19.90
N ASP A 168 2.02 -8.15 -20.74
CA ASP A 168 1.17 -7.46 -21.70
C ASP A 168 -0.13 -6.89 -21.09
N GLY A 169 -0.04 -6.48 -19.82
CA GLY A 169 -1.13 -5.88 -19.04
C GLY A 169 -2.01 -6.87 -18.27
N ALA A 170 -1.69 -8.18 -18.32
CA ALA A 170 -2.44 -9.19 -17.60
C ALA A 170 -1.54 -9.95 -16.59
N PRO A 171 -2.02 -10.26 -15.37
CA PRO A 171 -1.28 -11.06 -14.42
C PRO A 171 -1.07 -12.48 -14.94
N ILE A 172 0.12 -13.04 -14.73
CA ILE A 172 0.40 -14.44 -15.04
C ILE A 172 -0.27 -15.30 -13.96
N PRO A 173 -1.12 -16.28 -14.31
CA PRO A 173 -1.79 -17.12 -13.33
C PRO A 173 -0.83 -17.78 -12.35
N TYR A 174 -1.15 -17.70 -11.06
CA TYR A 174 -0.36 -18.28 -9.95
C TYR A 174 1.08 -17.74 -9.80
N LYS A 175 1.42 -16.64 -10.48
CA LYS A 175 2.74 -16.01 -10.38
C LYS A 175 2.66 -14.71 -9.58
N PHE A 176 2.12 -14.82 -8.38
CA PHE A 176 1.97 -13.73 -7.44
C PHE A 176 2.18 -14.24 -6.01
N GLU A 177 2.48 -13.34 -5.10
CA GLU A 177 2.66 -13.62 -3.67
C GLU A 177 2.21 -12.41 -2.86
N ARG A 178 1.73 -12.65 -1.64
CA ARG A 178 1.45 -11.61 -0.66
C ARG A 178 2.13 -11.96 0.65
N LEU A 179 3.04 -11.11 1.09
CA LEU A 179 3.69 -11.21 2.39
C LEU A 179 2.87 -10.43 3.40
N TYR A 180 2.54 -11.06 4.51
CA TYR A 180 1.73 -10.45 5.58
C TYR A 180 2.60 -9.65 6.56
N TYR A 181 3.57 -8.90 6.03
CA TYR A 181 4.37 -7.92 6.74
C TYR A 181 4.79 -6.79 5.80
N GLY A 182 5.07 -5.63 6.39
CA GLY A 182 5.45 -4.42 5.66
C GLY A 182 6.00 -3.37 6.61
N GLY A 183 5.76 -2.10 6.32
CA GLY A 183 6.31 -0.97 7.06
C GLY A 183 5.97 -0.94 8.54
N ASN A 184 4.80 -1.47 8.94
CA ASN A 184 4.41 -1.53 10.36
C ASN A 184 5.28 -2.53 11.13
N ALA A 185 5.59 -3.69 10.55
CA ALA A 185 6.50 -4.65 11.15
C ALA A 185 7.93 -4.09 11.30
N ILE A 186 8.38 -3.29 10.32
CA ILE A 186 9.66 -2.57 10.41
C ILE A 186 9.61 -1.54 11.55
N THR A 187 8.51 -0.81 11.71
CA THR A 187 8.33 0.15 12.82
C THR A 187 8.35 -0.55 14.18
N ASP A 188 7.66 -1.69 14.31
CA ASP A 188 7.62 -2.46 15.55
C ASP A 188 9.01 -3.02 15.87
N TYR A 189 9.74 -3.51 14.88
CA TYR A 189 11.11 -3.98 15.07
C TYR A 189 12.07 -2.84 15.45
N LEU A 190 11.95 -1.67 14.83
CA LEU A 190 12.72 -0.48 15.20
C LEU A 190 12.42 -0.05 16.65
N PHE A 191 11.16 -0.11 17.06
CA PHE A 191 10.73 0.14 18.43
C PHE A 191 11.41 -0.83 19.40
N ASP A 192 11.45 -2.12 19.08
CA ASP A 192 12.12 -3.15 19.89
C ASP A 192 13.64 -2.92 19.96
N LEU A 193 14.29 -2.51 18.88
CA LEU A 193 15.71 -2.17 18.85
C LEU A 193 16.01 -1.01 19.79
N PHE A 194 15.18 0.05 19.80
CA PHE A 194 15.34 1.17 20.72
C PHE A 194 15.11 0.76 22.18
N HIS A 195 14.13 -0.10 22.42
CA HIS A 195 13.86 -0.59 23.77
C HIS A 195 15.04 -1.40 24.33
N ARG A 196 15.60 -2.32 23.54
CA ARG A 196 16.78 -3.13 23.93
C ARG A 196 18.00 -2.27 24.21
N ASN A 197 18.16 -1.16 23.53
CA ASN A 197 19.30 -0.24 23.67
C ASN A 197 19.07 0.84 24.75
N SER A 198 18.07 0.67 25.63
CA SER A 198 17.71 1.61 26.70
C SER A 198 17.41 3.03 26.22
N LYS A 199 17.08 3.20 24.93
CA LYS A 199 16.63 4.47 24.39
C LYS A 199 15.16 4.67 24.77
N MET A 200 14.80 5.84 25.28
CA MET A 200 13.60 6.22 26.06
C MET A 200 12.21 6.03 25.41
N PHE A 201 11.90 4.88 24.85
CA PHE A 201 10.59 4.57 24.27
C PHE A 201 9.84 3.54 25.13
N TYR A 202 9.32 3.97 26.28
CA TYR A 202 8.75 3.05 27.30
C TYR A 202 7.23 2.78 27.15
N ASN A 203 6.54 3.36 26.16
CA ASN A 203 5.10 3.14 26.02
C ASN A 203 4.58 3.38 24.60
N ASP A 204 3.39 2.87 24.29
CA ASP A 204 2.69 3.01 22.98
C ASP A 204 2.53 4.46 22.50
N LYS A 205 2.67 5.45 23.39
CA LYS A 205 2.60 6.87 23.03
C LYS A 205 3.73 7.30 22.08
N ASN A 206 4.80 6.53 22.03
CA ASN A 206 5.99 6.87 21.25
C ASN A 206 6.03 6.18 19.86
N LYS A 207 5.04 5.34 19.52
CA LYS A 207 5.02 4.64 18.23
C LYS A 207 5.02 5.61 17.04
N SER A 208 4.30 6.72 17.12
CA SER A 208 4.32 7.77 16.08
C SER A 208 5.69 8.44 15.93
N SER A 209 6.45 8.58 17.03
CA SER A 209 7.82 9.07 16.97
C SER A 209 8.75 8.06 16.29
N VAL A 210 8.57 6.77 16.56
CA VAL A 210 9.34 5.71 15.89
C VAL A 210 8.99 5.61 14.40
N GLU A 211 7.72 5.81 14.03
CA GLU A 211 7.33 5.93 12.62
C GLU A 211 8.04 7.08 11.93
N TYR A 212 8.08 8.25 12.58
CA TYR A 212 8.78 9.42 12.06
C TYR A 212 10.29 9.15 11.89
N ILE A 213 10.94 8.52 12.90
CA ILE A 213 12.35 8.12 12.79
C ILE A 213 12.56 7.14 11.63
N LYS A 214 11.67 6.17 11.46
CA LYS A 214 11.75 5.22 10.35
C LYS A 214 11.72 5.92 9.00
N GLU A 215 10.81 6.89 8.83
CA GLU A 215 10.61 7.58 7.56
C GLU A 215 11.75 8.55 7.23
N GLU A 216 12.32 9.23 8.25
CA GLU A 216 13.33 10.27 8.05
C GLU A 216 14.78 9.77 8.15
N ALA A 217 15.03 8.73 8.95
CA ALA A 217 16.40 8.32 9.27
C ALA A 217 16.78 6.92 8.80
N CYS A 218 15.83 6.00 8.58
CA CYS A 218 16.17 4.65 8.17
C CYS A 218 16.46 4.58 6.66
N TYR A 219 17.42 3.76 6.31
CA TYR A 219 17.81 3.47 4.95
C TYR A 219 18.24 1.99 4.82
N VAL A 220 18.36 1.50 3.60
CA VAL A 220 18.80 0.14 3.31
C VAL A 220 20.27 0.14 2.97
N ALA A 221 21.08 -0.52 3.79
CA ALA A 221 22.50 -0.66 3.54
C ALA A 221 22.76 -1.49 2.27
N LEU A 222 23.66 -1.05 1.42
CA LEU A 222 24.07 -1.81 0.23
C LEU A 222 24.92 -3.03 0.61
N ASP A 223 25.73 -2.91 1.69
CA ASP A 223 26.46 -3.98 2.32
C ASP A 223 26.27 -3.89 3.84
N PHE A 224 25.34 -4.69 4.36
CA PHE A 224 24.94 -4.61 5.75
C PHE A 224 26.08 -4.88 6.73
N ASP A 225 26.91 -5.90 6.48
CA ASP A 225 27.98 -6.30 7.40
C ASP A 225 29.13 -5.26 7.44
N TYR A 226 29.36 -4.61 6.32
CA TYR A 226 30.36 -3.53 6.22
C TYR A 226 29.82 -2.26 6.88
N GLU A 227 28.66 -1.80 6.46
CA GLU A 227 28.08 -0.54 6.93
C GLU A 227 27.76 -0.56 8.42
N LYS A 228 27.29 -1.67 8.96
CA LYS A 228 27.02 -1.83 10.40
C LYS A 228 28.22 -1.49 11.29
N LYS A 229 29.45 -1.64 10.79
CA LYS A 229 30.68 -1.34 11.53
C LYS A 229 31.07 0.13 11.45
N SER A 230 30.54 0.86 10.49
CA SER A 230 30.94 2.22 10.15
C SER A 230 29.79 3.23 10.17
N VAL A 231 28.60 2.84 10.67
CA VAL A 231 27.44 3.75 10.77
C VAL A 231 27.77 4.90 11.72
N GLU A 232 27.75 6.11 11.17
CA GLU A 232 27.89 7.32 11.96
C GLU A 232 26.62 7.62 12.76
N PRO A 233 26.74 8.12 14.01
CA PRO A 233 25.61 8.59 14.78
C PRO A 233 24.85 9.68 14.03
N PHE A 234 23.54 9.57 13.98
CA PHE A 234 22.67 10.56 13.39
C PHE A 234 21.71 11.09 14.45
N THR A 235 21.81 12.38 14.75
CA THR A 235 20.95 13.03 15.74
C THR A 235 19.96 13.94 15.04
N PHE A 236 18.69 13.81 15.41
CA PHE A 236 17.64 14.70 14.92
C PHE A 236 16.61 14.99 16.00
N SER A 237 15.89 16.10 15.82
CA SER A 237 14.88 16.57 16.77
C SER A 237 13.52 15.98 16.41
N LEU A 238 12.87 15.37 17.38
CA LEU A 238 11.49 14.92 17.26
C LEU A 238 10.52 16.09 17.25
N PRO A 239 9.27 15.91 16.78
CA PRO A 239 8.24 16.96 16.81
C PRO A 239 7.94 17.53 18.21
N ASP A 240 8.32 16.84 19.30
CA ASP A 240 8.22 17.29 20.69
C ASP A 240 9.49 18.00 21.19
N ASN A 241 10.40 18.39 20.28
CA ASN A 241 11.69 19.05 20.54
C ASN A 241 12.67 18.21 21.39
N LYS A 242 12.55 16.89 21.39
CA LYS A 242 13.55 16.01 21.99
C LYS A 242 14.52 15.53 20.92
N ASP A 243 15.82 15.65 21.21
CA ASP A 243 16.86 15.10 20.36
C ASP A 243 17.05 13.60 20.60
N ILE A 244 17.11 12.86 19.52
CA ILE A 244 17.38 11.42 19.52
C ILE A 244 18.56 11.15 18.62
N THR A 245 19.54 10.41 19.15
CA THR A 245 20.64 9.88 18.37
C THR A 245 20.37 8.43 18.01
N VAL A 246 20.33 8.14 16.74
CA VAL A 246 20.17 6.80 16.17
C VAL A 246 21.49 6.37 15.52
N MET A 247 21.77 5.08 15.54
CA MET A 247 23.01 4.49 15.01
C MET A 247 22.65 3.39 14.00
N ASP A 248 23.12 2.19 14.24
CA ASP A 248 22.93 1.04 13.38
C ASP A 248 21.48 0.49 13.38
N GLU A 249 20.64 0.95 14.31
CA GLU A 249 19.20 0.65 14.29
C GLU A 249 18.55 1.08 12.97
N ARG A 250 19.06 2.15 12.36
CA ARG A 250 18.58 2.69 11.07
C ARG A 250 18.62 1.68 9.94
N ILE A 251 19.68 0.88 9.88
CA ILE A 251 19.88 -0.15 8.84
C ILE A 251 19.40 -1.53 9.30
N LYS A 252 19.45 -1.81 10.60
CA LYS A 252 18.95 -3.08 11.16
C LYS A 252 17.44 -3.24 10.91
N ALA A 253 16.68 -2.15 11.09
CA ALA A 253 15.24 -2.19 10.92
C ALA A 253 14.84 -2.57 9.48
N THR A 254 15.49 -1.98 8.49
CA THR A 254 15.21 -2.22 7.07
C THR A 254 15.75 -3.54 6.55
N GLU A 255 16.74 -4.14 7.24
CA GLU A 255 17.29 -5.46 6.89
C GLU A 255 16.24 -6.57 6.98
N ALA A 256 15.17 -6.37 7.77
CA ALA A 256 14.02 -7.27 7.83
C ALA A 256 13.33 -7.52 6.48
N ILE A 257 13.48 -6.64 5.49
CA ILE A 257 12.99 -6.84 4.12
C ILE A 257 13.68 -8.04 3.46
N PHE A 258 14.97 -8.25 3.76
CA PHE A 258 15.79 -9.30 3.19
C PHE A 258 15.89 -10.54 4.10
N TYR A 259 15.73 -10.34 5.41
CA TYR A 259 15.80 -11.37 6.45
C TYR A 259 14.60 -11.26 7.40
N PRO A 260 13.42 -11.77 7.00
CA PRO A 260 12.19 -11.67 7.79
C PRO A 260 12.24 -12.33 9.17
N SER A 261 13.19 -13.24 9.41
CA SER A 261 13.43 -13.82 10.74
C SER A 261 13.74 -12.77 11.80
N LEU A 262 14.26 -11.59 11.42
CA LEU A 262 14.48 -10.46 12.34
C LEU A 262 13.17 -9.92 12.95
N ILE A 263 12.04 -10.16 12.30
CA ILE A 263 10.69 -9.77 12.74
C ILE A 263 9.83 -10.98 13.09
N ASN A 264 10.46 -12.09 13.50
CA ASN A 264 9.80 -13.35 13.88
C ASN A 264 8.98 -14.00 12.74
N LYS A 265 9.42 -13.83 11.51
CA LYS A 265 8.86 -14.47 10.31
C LYS A 265 9.85 -15.51 9.78
N ASP A 266 10.18 -16.50 10.63
CA ASP A 266 11.27 -17.46 10.38
C ASP A 266 11.05 -18.36 9.15
N ASN A 267 9.79 -18.61 8.80
CA ASN A 267 9.43 -19.42 7.65
C ASN A 267 9.32 -18.61 6.34
N ASP A 268 9.38 -17.29 6.41
CA ASP A 268 9.23 -16.42 5.26
C ASP A 268 10.59 -16.21 4.57
N LEU A 269 10.56 -16.22 3.25
CA LEU A 269 11.72 -15.87 2.44
C LEU A 269 11.88 -14.36 2.36
N GLY A 270 13.13 -13.88 2.29
CA GLY A 270 13.41 -12.47 2.00
C GLY A 270 12.88 -12.08 0.60
N LEU A 271 12.55 -10.80 0.46
CA LEU A 271 11.94 -10.24 -0.75
C LEU A 271 12.66 -10.66 -2.04
N HIS A 272 14.00 -10.56 -2.07
CA HIS A 272 14.83 -10.92 -3.23
C HIS A 272 14.66 -12.39 -3.64
N LYS A 273 14.56 -13.31 -2.66
CA LYS A 273 14.37 -14.76 -2.92
C LYS A 273 12.99 -15.05 -3.49
N ILE A 274 11.97 -14.34 -3.01
CA ILE A 274 10.60 -14.49 -3.51
C ILE A 274 10.52 -13.96 -4.94
N CYS A 275 11.13 -12.82 -5.24
CA CYS A 275 11.21 -12.29 -6.60
C CYS A 275 11.83 -13.33 -7.55
N ASN A 276 12.98 -13.89 -7.19
CA ASN A 276 13.62 -14.93 -7.99
C ASN A 276 12.76 -16.18 -8.15
N LYS A 277 12.12 -16.65 -7.08
CA LYS A 277 11.21 -17.81 -7.12
C LYS A 277 10.07 -17.60 -8.12
N ILE A 278 9.44 -16.42 -8.10
CA ILE A 278 8.34 -16.09 -9.02
C ILE A 278 8.87 -16.01 -10.45
N ILE A 279 9.94 -15.26 -10.71
CA ILE A 279 10.51 -15.07 -12.05
C ILE A 279 10.95 -16.39 -12.65
N GLU A 280 11.72 -17.21 -11.92
CA GLU A 280 12.19 -18.52 -12.38
C GLU A 280 11.05 -19.47 -12.73
N SER A 281 9.91 -19.32 -12.07
CA SER A 281 8.70 -20.12 -12.36
C SER A 281 7.95 -19.67 -13.62
N CYS A 282 8.36 -18.58 -14.28
CA CYS A 282 7.70 -18.03 -15.48
C CYS A 282 8.30 -18.52 -16.80
N GLY A 283 9.24 -19.50 -16.76
CA GLY A 283 9.78 -20.14 -17.96
C GLY A 283 10.45 -19.15 -18.92
N ASP A 284 10.05 -19.17 -20.18
CA ASP A 284 10.65 -18.35 -21.25
C ASP A 284 10.50 -16.84 -21.04
N ASN A 285 9.56 -16.42 -20.20
CA ASN A 285 9.32 -15.00 -19.92
C ASN A 285 10.27 -14.42 -18.84
N LYS A 286 11.11 -15.25 -18.22
CA LYS A 286 11.95 -14.84 -17.08
C LYS A 286 12.86 -13.66 -17.40
N LYS A 287 13.51 -13.62 -18.57
CA LYS A 287 14.39 -12.51 -18.96
C LYS A 287 13.64 -11.20 -19.07
N LYS A 288 12.43 -11.20 -19.65
CA LYS A 288 11.56 -10.04 -19.72
C LYS A 288 11.19 -9.52 -18.33
N LEU A 289 10.93 -10.42 -17.38
CA LEU A 289 10.59 -10.08 -16.00
C LEU A 289 11.81 -9.57 -15.22
N TYR A 290 12.99 -10.19 -15.36
CA TYR A 290 14.22 -9.69 -14.74
C TYR A 290 14.59 -8.29 -15.21
N ASN A 291 14.38 -7.99 -16.48
CA ASN A 291 14.68 -6.68 -17.06
C ASN A 291 13.70 -5.58 -16.65
N CYS A 292 12.59 -5.92 -15.98
CA CYS A 292 11.57 -4.97 -15.59
C CYS A 292 10.96 -5.35 -14.23
N ILE A 293 11.74 -5.16 -13.16
CA ILE A 293 11.26 -5.28 -11.77
C ILE A 293 10.92 -3.88 -11.28
N ASN A 294 9.67 -3.64 -10.86
CA ASN A 294 9.19 -2.32 -10.47
C ASN A 294 8.77 -2.33 -9.00
N ILE A 295 9.33 -1.42 -8.21
CA ILE A 295 8.97 -1.23 -6.81
C ILE A 295 8.15 0.04 -6.61
N SER A 296 7.11 -0.06 -5.78
CA SER A 296 6.19 1.02 -5.41
C SER A 296 5.77 0.90 -3.95
N GLY A 297 4.86 1.75 -3.50
CA GLY A 297 4.39 1.79 -2.12
C GLY A 297 5.28 2.62 -1.19
N GLY A 298 4.83 2.84 0.05
CA GLY A 298 5.51 3.72 1.00
C GLY A 298 6.94 3.29 1.32
N ASN A 299 7.17 1.99 1.52
CA ASN A 299 8.51 1.49 1.86
C ASN A 299 9.47 1.44 0.67
N SER A 300 9.00 1.62 -0.57
CA SER A 300 9.90 1.80 -1.73
C SER A 300 10.71 3.10 -1.65
N LEU A 301 10.32 3.99 -0.74
CA LEU A 301 10.98 5.28 -0.55
C LEU A 301 12.28 5.17 0.27
N PHE A 302 12.53 4.07 0.97
CA PHE A 302 13.81 3.89 1.65
C PHE A 302 14.96 4.07 0.67
N GLU A 303 15.91 4.94 1.05
CA GLU A 303 17.17 5.12 0.32
C GLU A 303 17.94 3.79 0.28
N GLY A 304 18.58 3.49 -0.84
CA GLY A 304 19.37 2.27 -1.02
C GLY A 304 18.54 1.00 -1.30
N LEU A 305 17.21 1.01 -1.14
CA LEU A 305 16.40 -0.20 -1.33
C LEU A 305 16.49 -0.74 -2.76
N ARG A 306 16.37 0.12 -3.76
CA ARG A 306 16.44 -0.26 -5.17
C ARG A 306 17.76 -0.95 -5.49
N GLU A 307 18.84 -0.32 -5.11
CA GLU A 307 20.22 -0.78 -5.36
C GLU A 307 20.51 -2.11 -4.65
N ARG A 308 20.11 -2.21 -3.39
CA ARG A 308 20.28 -3.43 -2.60
C ARG A 308 19.43 -4.57 -3.16
N LEU A 309 18.17 -4.31 -3.50
CA LEU A 309 17.29 -5.33 -4.06
C LEU A 309 17.83 -5.85 -5.40
N GLU A 310 18.30 -4.96 -6.26
CA GLU A 310 18.92 -5.35 -7.53
C GLU A 310 20.17 -6.22 -7.30
N LYS A 311 21.05 -5.82 -6.39
CA LYS A 311 22.24 -6.60 -6.00
C LYS A 311 21.86 -8.00 -5.50
N GLU A 312 20.90 -8.09 -4.57
CA GLU A 312 20.51 -9.36 -3.97
C GLU A 312 19.78 -10.29 -4.97
N ILE A 313 18.96 -9.75 -5.86
CA ILE A 313 18.34 -10.53 -6.92
C ILE A 313 19.42 -11.05 -7.87
N LYS A 314 20.38 -10.21 -8.29
CA LYS A 314 21.52 -10.63 -9.13
C LYS A 314 22.30 -11.78 -8.48
N ASN A 315 22.62 -11.66 -7.19
CA ASN A 315 23.39 -12.67 -6.46
C ASN A 315 22.67 -14.03 -6.36
N THR A 316 21.34 -14.04 -6.41
CA THR A 316 20.51 -15.24 -6.28
C THR A 316 19.96 -15.75 -7.62
N ALA A 317 20.00 -14.94 -8.68
CA ALA A 317 19.66 -15.33 -10.04
C ALA A 317 20.69 -16.30 -10.63
N LYS A 318 20.26 -17.12 -11.61
CA LYS A 318 21.19 -17.95 -12.37
C LYS A 318 22.19 -17.08 -13.13
N TYR A 319 23.40 -17.60 -13.33
CA TYR A 319 24.51 -16.86 -13.94
C TYR A 319 24.12 -16.19 -15.26
N ASP A 320 23.43 -16.91 -16.15
CA ASP A 320 23.03 -16.41 -17.48
C ASP A 320 21.96 -15.30 -17.43
N ASP A 321 21.30 -15.11 -16.28
CA ASP A 321 20.22 -14.15 -16.11
C ASP A 321 20.63 -12.91 -15.30
N GLN A 322 21.80 -12.93 -14.65
CA GLN A 322 22.26 -11.87 -13.74
C GLN A 322 22.38 -10.50 -14.43
N GLU A 323 22.85 -10.48 -15.66
CA GLU A 323 23.03 -9.26 -16.43
C GLU A 323 21.68 -8.61 -16.87
N GLU A 324 20.61 -9.39 -16.88
CA GLU A 324 19.27 -8.92 -17.25
C GLU A 324 18.56 -8.18 -16.11
N VAL A 325 18.98 -8.39 -14.86
CA VAL A 325 18.27 -7.86 -13.69
C VAL A 325 18.33 -6.33 -13.64
N ARG A 326 17.15 -5.71 -13.65
CA ARG A 326 16.97 -4.25 -13.51
C ARG A 326 15.80 -3.98 -12.56
N VAL A 327 16.08 -3.25 -11.48
CA VAL A 327 15.07 -2.78 -10.53
C VAL A 327 14.79 -1.31 -10.78
N ASN A 328 13.53 -0.97 -10.98
CA ASN A 328 13.05 0.39 -11.21
C ASN A 328 12.19 0.81 -10.01
N LYS A 329 12.33 2.07 -9.61
CA LYS A 329 11.44 2.68 -8.63
C LYS A 329 10.35 3.46 -9.37
N SER A 330 9.09 3.29 -8.97
CA SER A 330 7.99 4.08 -9.52
C SER A 330 8.19 5.57 -9.21
N GLU A 331 8.06 6.42 -10.21
CA GLU A 331 8.13 7.88 -10.05
C GLU A 331 7.04 8.40 -9.11
N ASN A 332 5.87 7.76 -9.14
CA ASN A 332 4.73 8.10 -8.29
C ASN A 332 4.89 7.59 -6.84
N GLY A 333 5.88 6.74 -6.56
CA GLY A 333 6.20 6.24 -5.23
C GLY A 333 4.97 5.71 -4.48
N LYS A 334 4.60 6.37 -3.37
CA LYS A 334 3.44 6.00 -2.54
C LYS A 334 2.07 6.24 -3.18
N PHE A 335 2.00 6.98 -4.28
CA PHE A 335 0.77 7.29 -5.01
C PHE A 335 0.54 6.42 -6.25
N SER A 336 1.45 5.50 -6.54
CA SER A 336 1.42 4.66 -7.76
C SER A 336 0.09 3.94 -7.97
N VAL A 337 -0.52 3.46 -6.90
CA VAL A 337 -1.82 2.76 -6.93
C VAL A 337 -2.92 3.71 -7.38
N TRP A 338 -3.02 4.89 -6.78
CA TRP A 338 -4.04 5.88 -7.13
C TRP A 338 -3.83 6.40 -8.58
N MET A 339 -2.59 6.69 -8.94
CA MET A 339 -2.24 7.11 -10.32
C MET A 339 -2.59 6.05 -11.34
N GLY A 340 -2.40 4.77 -11.01
CA GLY A 340 -2.83 3.67 -11.85
C GLY A 340 -4.35 3.60 -12.03
N GLY A 341 -5.11 3.89 -10.98
CA GLY A 341 -6.57 4.02 -11.06
C GLY A 341 -7.00 5.14 -12.01
N LYS A 342 -6.32 6.30 -11.96
CA LYS A 342 -6.52 7.40 -12.90
C LYS A 342 -6.26 6.94 -14.34
N ILE A 343 -5.08 6.39 -14.61
CA ILE A 343 -4.70 5.93 -15.95
C ILE A 343 -5.69 4.88 -16.49
N LEU A 344 -6.10 3.94 -15.64
CA LEU A 344 -7.08 2.91 -16.01
C LEU A 344 -8.44 3.51 -16.36
N SER A 345 -8.90 4.53 -15.61
CA SER A 345 -10.19 5.18 -15.86
C SER A 345 -10.25 5.94 -17.18
N GLU A 346 -9.10 6.29 -17.77
CA GLU A 346 -8.98 6.97 -19.05
C GLU A 346 -8.97 5.99 -20.25
N VAL A 347 -8.87 4.69 -19.99
CA VAL A 347 -8.88 3.65 -21.05
C VAL A 347 -10.30 3.50 -21.57
N SER A 348 -10.48 3.55 -22.88
CA SER A 348 -11.79 3.51 -23.55
C SER A 348 -12.64 2.27 -23.21
N THR A 349 -12.00 1.16 -22.81
CA THR A 349 -12.67 -0.09 -22.45
C THR A 349 -12.95 -0.20 -20.94
N PHE A 350 -12.60 0.79 -20.14
CA PHE A 350 -12.74 0.75 -18.67
C PHE A 350 -14.18 0.52 -18.23
N GLU A 351 -15.15 1.13 -18.93
CA GLU A 351 -16.57 0.97 -18.60
C GLU A 351 -17.03 -0.49 -18.63
N ASN A 352 -16.41 -1.35 -19.43
CA ASN A 352 -16.70 -2.79 -19.49
C ASN A 352 -16.27 -3.56 -18.24
N LEU A 353 -15.39 -2.98 -17.44
CA LEU A 353 -14.91 -3.54 -16.17
C LEU A 353 -15.80 -3.16 -14.98
N LEU A 354 -16.67 -2.17 -15.16
CA LEU A 354 -17.55 -1.71 -14.09
C LEU A 354 -18.67 -2.73 -13.81
N ILE A 355 -18.95 -2.89 -12.53
CA ILE A 355 -20.15 -3.55 -12.05
C ILE A 355 -21.15 -2.43 -11.77
N THR A 356 -22.27 -2.41 -12.50
CA THR A 356 -23.31 -1.42 -12.26
C THR A 356 -24.23 -1.85 -11.13
N LYS A 357 -24.98 -0.91 -10.58
CA LYS A 357 -25.94 -1.18 -9.52
C LYS A 357 -27.03 -2.17 -9.99
N GLU A 358 -27.49 -2.05 -11.24
CA GLU A 358 -28.45 -2.98 -11.82
C GLU A 358 -27.88 -4.41 -11.89
N MET A 359 -26.62 -4.58 -12.33
CA MET A 359 -25.95 -5.90 -12.34
C MET A 359 -25.86 -6.49 -10.92
N TYR A 360 -25.57 -5.64 -9.92
CA TYR A 360 -25.52 -6.07 -8.52
C TYR A 360 -26.90 -6.48 -8.00
N GLU A 361 -27.95 -5.74 -8.30
CA GLU A 361 -29.33 -6.05 -7.91
C GLU A 361 -29.84 -7.34 -8.55
N GLU A 362 -29.47 -7.59 -9.83
CA GLU A 362 -29.87 -8.81 -10.56
C GLU A 362 -29.12 -10.07 -10.11
N SER A 363 -27.81 -9.96 -9.85
CA SER A 363 -26.93 -11.11 -9.65
C SER A 363 -26.44 -11.28 -8.21
N GLY A 364 -26.70 -10.30 -7.33
CA GLY A 364 -26.17 -10.24 -5.97
C GLY A 364 -24.67 -10.03 -5.91
N CYS A 365 -24.09 -10.20 -4.71
CA CYS A 365 -22.67 -9.96 -4.45
C CYS A 365 -21.71 -10.76 -5.34
N SER A 366 -22.14 -11.91 -5.88
CA SER A 366 -21.28 -12.78 -6.69
C SER A 366 -20.84 -12.17 -8.02
N ILE A 367 -21.51 -11.12 -8.50
CA ILE A 367 -21.15 -10.41 -9.73
C ILE A 367 -19.73 -9.81 -9.68
N ILE A 368 -19.20 -9.52 -8.47
CA ILE A 368 -17.85 -8.96 -8.29
C ILE A 368 -16.74 -9.86 -8.83
N TYR A 369 -17.00 -11.16 -9.01
CA TYR A 369 -16.01 -12.11 -9.53
C TYR A 369 -15.90 -12.09 -11.06
N LYS A 370 -16.78 -11.36 -11.77
CA LYS A 370 -16.77 -11.28 -13.23
C LYS A 370 -15.39 -10.91 -13.80
N ASN A 371 -14.66 -10.03 -13.12
CA ASN A 371 -13.37 -9.51 -13.57
C ASN A 371 -12.21 -9.92 -12.65
N ASP A 372 -12.35 -11.01 -11.91
CA ASP A 372 -11.32 -11.43 -10.95
C ASP A 372 -10.23 -12.26 -11.62
N ASN A 373 -9.10 -11.62 -11.94
CA ASN A 373 -7.95 -12.22 -12.61
C ASN A 373 -7.08 -13.10 -11.70
N TYR A 374 -7.30 -13.05 -10.37
CA TYR A 374 -6.53 -13.78 -9.36
C TYR A 374 -7.33 -14.89 -8.68
N MET A 375 -8.61 -15.07 -9.04
CA MET A 375 -9.35 -16.22 -8.54
C MET A 375 -8.73 -17.52 -9.04
N LEU A 376 -8.35 -18.33 -8.08
CA LEU A 376 -8.04 -19.75 -8.33
C LEU A 376 -9.33 -20.44 -8.78
N LYS A 377 -9.40 -20.87 -10.04
CA LYS A 377 -10.50 -21.70 -10.55
C LYS A 377 -10.47 -23.07 -9.92
#